data_fd0807580a54701f27b8f778c6c76ed7
#
_entry.id   fd0807580a54701f27b8f778c6c76ed7
#
_cell.length_a   1.000
_cell.length_b   1.000
_cell.length_c   1.000
_cell.angle_alpha   90.00
_cell.angle_beta   90.00
_cell.angle_gamma   90.00
#
_symmetry.space_group_name_H-M   'P 1'
#
loop_
_entity.id
_entity.type
_entity.pdbx_description
1 polymer ?
#
loop_
_entity_poly.entity_id
_entity_poly.type
_entity_poly.pdbx_seq_one_letter_code
_entity_poly.pdbx_strand_id
1 'polypeptide(L)'
;MHVRTKGEAQVARSSTGFVAGLTAAALAVVGFLAYQASASAPPASELAAPGTSVSPSAKPSNAPPAGSPAAKPSLAVPADSGTGVRVVYALGAKRVWLVGVAKTPRTFAVVPSSINPKPGTYVVLSRTGGKITGSDGVAVDHVVRFASNDNVAIGFSSAVDGSMTPAKPGKKAGGIRMTRADGDAMWTFATRNSKVVVVP
;
A
#
# COMPACT_ATOMS: atom_id res chain seq x y z
N MET A 1 -18.23 -34.60 63.51
CA MET A 1 -18.85 -33.26 63.35
C MET A 1 -18.85 -32.97 61.86
N HIS A 2 -20.05 -33.00 61.28
CA HIS A 2 -20.28 -32.87 59.82
C HIS A 2 -20.37 -31.38 59.46
N VAL A 3 -19.71 -30.96 58.39
CA VAL A 3 -20.14 -29.79 57.65
C VAL A 3 -20.07 -30.11 56.19
N ARG A 4 -21.23 -30.24 55.57
CA ARG A 4 -21.46 -30.23 54.11
C ARG A 4 -21.43 -28.79 53.62
N THR A 5 -20.72 -28.51 52.54
CA THR A 5 -20.99 -27.34 51.75
C THR A 5 -21.32 -27.76 50.33
N LYS A 6 -22.55 -27.51 49.98
CA LYS A 6 -23.21 -27.71 48.71
C LYS A 6 -22.89 -26.48 47.84
N GLY A 7 -22.22 -26.69 46.74
CA GLY A 7 -21.99 -25.66 45.72
C GLY A 7 -22.77 -26.02 44.48
N GLU A 8 -23.93 -25.41 44.28
CA GLU A 8 -24.75 -25.57 43.09
C GLU A 8 -24.12 -24.78 41.92
N ALA A 9 -23.87 -25.49 40.84
CA ALA A 9 -23.50 -24.91 39.58
C ALA A 9 -24.72 -24.24 38.92
N GLN A 10 -24.66 -22.93 38.76
CA GLN A 10 -25.67 -22.18 38.01
C GLN A 10 -25.27 -22.17 36.54
N VAL A 11 -25.94 -22.97 35.73
CA VAL A 11 -25.79 -23.05 34.29
C VAL A 11 -26.42 -21.80 33.66
N ALA A 12 -25.61 -21.05 32.91
CA ALA A 12 -26.00 -19.86 32.20
C ALA A 12 -27.08 -20.13 31.13
N ARG A 13 -28.21 -19.48 31.29
CA ARG A 13 -29.23 -19.32 30.23
C ARG A 13 -28.99 -17.93 29.61
N SER A 14 -28.64 -17.92 28.33
CA SER A 14 -29.08 -16.95 27.32
C SER A 14 -28.07 -16.74 26.19
N SER A 15 -27.91 -17.75 25.35
CA SER A 15 -27.18 -17.60 24.07
C SER A 15 -28.11 -17.36 22.89
N THR A 16 -29.41 -17.50 23.03
CA THR A 16 -30.38 -17.39 21.92
C THR A 16 -30.61 -15.93 21.48
N GLY A 17 -30.49 -14.98 22.40
CA GLY A 17 -30.69 -13.53 22.07
C GLY A 17 -29.54 -12.90 21.28
N PHE A 18 -28.32 -13.41 21.47
CA PHE A 18 -27.14 -12.87 20.77
C PHE A 18 -27.07 -13.24 19.29
N VAL A 19 -27.55 -14.43 18.93
CA VAL A 19 -27.53 -14.89 17.53
C VAL A 19 -28.54 -14.13 16.67
N ALA A 20 -29.74 -13.86 17.19
CA ALA A 20 -30.76 -13.09 16.47
C ALA A 20 -30.34 -11.61 16.22
N GLY A 21 -29.65 -10.99 17.17
CA GLY A 21 -29.16 -9.62 17.05
C GLY A 21 -28.07 -9.44 15.99
N LEU A 22 -27.16 -10.39 15.89
CA LEU A 22 -26.07 -10.38 14.90
C LEU A 22 -26.57 -10.56 13.46
N THR A 23 -27.61 -11.39 13.25
CA THR A 23 -28.17 -11.62 11.92
C THR A 23 -28.89 -10.39 11.39
N ALA A 24 -29.61 -9.65 12.25
CA ALA A 24 -30.31 -8.42 11.85
C ALA A 24 -29.32 -7.30 11.48
N ALA A 25 -28.21 -7.17 12.21
CA ALA A 25 -27.17 -6.18 11.90
C ALA A 25 -26.47 -6.48 10.57
N ALA A 26 -26.21 -7.75 10.25
CA ALA A 26 -25.58 -8.15 8.98
C ALA A 26 -26.47 -7.81 7.77
N LEU A 27 -27.78 -8.03 7.86
CA LEU A 27 -28.74 -7.71 6.78
C LEU A 27 -28.86 -6.19 6.54
N ALA A 28 -28.79 -5.38 7.61
CA ALA A 28 -28.83 -3.92 7.47
C ALA A 28 -27.59 -3.37 6.75
N VAL A 29 -26.40 -3.92 7.02
CA VAL A 29 -25.15 -3.52 6.36
C VAL A 29 -25.16 -3.90 4.88
N VAL A 30 -25.66 -5.10 4.52
CA VAL A 30 -25.75 -5.54 3.13
C VAL A 30 -26.76 -4.68 2.35
N GLY A 31 -27.89 -4.35 2.96
CA GLY A 31 -28.90 -3.46 2.34
C GLY A 31 -28.39 -2.05 2.08
N PHE A 32 -27.60 -1.48 3.01
CA PHE A 32 -27.02 -0.17 2.87
C PHE A 32 -25.93 -0.11 1.77
N LEU A 33 -25.11 -1.15 1.66
CA LEU A 33 -24.08 -1.25 0.61
C LEU A 33 -24.71 -1.41 -0.78
N ALA A 34 -25.80 -2.16 -0.90
CA ALA A 34 -26.54 -2.30 -2.17
C ALA A 34 -27.18 -0.96 -2.61
N TYR A 35 -27.68 -0.17 -1.67
CA TYR A 35 -28.23 1.16 -1.96
C TYR A 35 -27.14 2.14 -2.45
N GLN A 36 -25.96 2.12 -1.87
CA GLN A 36 -24.86 2.97 -2.33
C GLN A 36 -24.33 2.58 -3.73
N ALA A 37 -24.37 1.29 -4.08
CA ALA A 37 -23.94 0.81 -5.39
C ALA A 37 -24.88 1.31 -6.52
N SER A 38 -26.16 1.52 -6.23
CA SER A 38 -27.14 2.02 -7.20
C SER A 38 -27.04 3.54 -7.46
N ALA A 39 -26.46 4.30 -6.51
CA ALA A 39 -26.33 5.75 -6.60
C ALA A 39 -25.12 6.21 -7.45
N SER A 40 -24.22 5.30 -7.83
CA SER A 40 -22.98 5.60 -8.54
C SER A 40 -22.92 5.07 -9.98
N ALA A 41 -24.05 4.65 -10.57
CA ALA A 41 -24.10 4.22 -11.96
C ALA A 41 -24.13 5.45 -12.89
N PRO A 42 -23.21 5.58 -13.87
CA PRO A 42 -23.28 6.62 -14.88
C PRO A 42 -24.45 6.35 -15.84
N PRO A 43 -25.13 7.40 -16.37
CA PRO A 43 -26.23 7.22 -17.32
C PRO A 43 -25.74 6.63 -18.65
N ALA A 44 -26.41 5.59 -19.09
CA ALA A 44 -26.23 5.05 -20.42
C ALA A 44 -26.95 5.98 -21.44
N SER A 45 -26.18 6.59 -22.31
CA SER A 45 -26.65 7.25 -23.55
C SER A 45 -25.50 7.10 -24.54
N GLU A 46 -25.61 6.82 -25.76
CA GLU A 46 -26.67 6.56 -26.74
C GLU A 46 -25.97 5.97 -27.98
N LEU A 47 -26.54 4.94 -28.55
CA LEU A 47 -26.14 4.37 -29.82
C LEU A 47 -26.66 5.27 -30.97
N ALA A 48 -25.74 5.76 -31.79
CA ALA A 48 -26.09 6.19 -33.16
C ALA A 48 -24.96 5.86 -34.11
N ALA A 49 -25.26 5.05 -35.11
CA ALA A 49 -24.44 4.67 -36.26
C ALA A 49 -24.73 5.60 -37.46
N PRO A 50 -24.23 5.29 -38.72
CA PRO A 50 -22.88 5.41 -39.18
C PRO A 50 -22.81 6.44 -40.38
N GLY A 51 -21.62 6.96 -40.65
CA GLY A 51 -21.39 7.85 -41.81
C GLY A 51 -19.96 7.75 -42.34
N THR A 52 -19.91 7.19 -43.49
CA THR A 52 -18.91 7.03 -44.55
C THR A 52 -17.82 8.11 -44.74
N SER A 53 -16.60 7.59 -45.06
CA SER A 53 -15.64 8.06 -46.11
C SER A 53 -14.93 9.39 -45.93
N VAL A 54 -13.61 9.42 -45.96
CA VAL A 54 -12.63 9.41 -47.06
C VAL A 54 -11.22 9.66 -46.52
N SER A 55 -10.27 8.89 -47.05
CA SER A 55 -8.83 9.13 -46.90
C SER A 55 -8.41 10.37 -47.73
N PRO A 56 -7.39 11.13 -47.27
CA PRO A 56 -6.16 11.08 -48.05
C PRO A 56 -4.87 11.01 -47.22
N SER A 57 -3.95 10.29 -47.81
CA SER A 57 -2.52 10.19 -47.62
C SER A 57 -1.84 11.51 -47.26
N ALA A 58 -1.03 11.51 -46.15
CA ALA A 58 0.02 12.50 -45.97
C ALA A 58 1.22 11.88 -45.21
N LYS A 59 2.30 11.71 -45.95
CA LYS A 59 3.73 11.83 -45.73
C LYS A 59 4.27 11.86 -44.28
N PRO A 60 5.30 11.03 -43.94
CA PRO A 60 5.92 11.07 -42.61
C PRO A 60 6.76 12.34 -42.44
N SER A 61 6.39 13.12 -41.47
CA SER A 61 7.20 14.25 -40.98
C SER A 61 7.96 13.79 -39.74
N ASN A 62 9.30 13.68 -39.88
CA ASN A 62 10.21 13.53 -38.77
C ASN A 62 10.25 14.85 -37.99
N ALA A 63 9.47 14.92 -36.91
CA ALA A 63 9.69 15.91 -35.85
C ALA A 63 10.12 15.17 -34.57
N PRO A 64 11.13 15.69 -33.83
CA PRO A 64 11.52 15.06 -32.55
C PRO A 64 10.35 15.11 -31.57
N PRO A 65 10.14 14.09 -30.72
CA PRO A 65 9.04 14.12 -29.78
C PRO A 65 9.27 15.24 -28.78
N ALA A 66 8.47 16.31 -28.91
CA ALA A 66 8.31 17.31 -27.87
C ALA A 66 7.86 16.61 -26.58
N GLY A 67 8.49 16.98 -25.46
CA GLY A 67 8.36 16.32 -24.17
C GLY A 67 6.93 15.95 -23.82
N SER A 68 6.73 14.67 -23.54
CA SER A 68 5.49 14.17 -22.95
C SER A 68 5.11 15.00 -21.73
N PRO A 69 3.87 15.48 -21.61
CA PRO A 69 3.40 16.08 -20.38
C PRO A 69 3.63 15.08 -19.24
N ALA A 70 4.18 15.54 -18.13
CA ALA A 70 4.39 14.70 -16.95
C ALA A 70 3.07 13.99 -16.60
N ALA A 71 2.96 12.72 -16.96
CA ALA A 71 1.78 11.92 -16.70
C ALA A 71 1.52 11.95 -15.20
N LYS A 72 0.27 12.25 -14.79
CA LYS A 72 -0.15 12.15 -13.39
C LYS A 72 0.27 10.78 -12.88
N PRO A 73 0.91 10.67 -11.68
CA PRO A 73 1.38 9.39 -11.18
C PRO A 73 0.25 8.36 -11.19
N SER A 74 0.42 7.30 -11.94
CA SER A 74 -0.56 6.22 -11.98
C SER A 74 -0.71 5.62 -10.59
N LEU A 75 -1.94 5.54 -10.10
CA LEU A 75 -2.25 4.87 -8.83
C LEU A 75 -2.38 3.34 -9.02
N ALA A 76 -2.37 2.87 -10.26
CA ALA A 76 -2.38 1.45 -10.57
C ALA A 76 -1.06 0.78 -10.15
N VAL A 77 -1.15 -0.45 -9.68
CA VAL A 77 0.04 -1.26 -9.39
C VAL A 77 0.81 -1.51 -10.68
N PRO A 78 2.13 -1.28 -10.73
CA PRO A 78 2.94 -1.57 -11.90
C PRO A 78 2.79 -3.03 -12.36
N ALA A 79 2.56 -3.24 -13.66
CA ALA A 79 2.32 -4.57 -14.25
C ALA A 79 3.50 -5.51 -14.00
N ASP A 80 4.75 -5.00 -14.12
CA ASP A 80 5.98 -5.78 -13.97
C ASP A 80 6.31 -6.14 -12.51
N SER A 81 5.42 -5.80 -11.56
CA SER A 81 5.64 -6.11 -10.15
C SER A 81 5.26 -7.55 -9.75
N GLY A 82 4.79 -8.38 -10.70
CA GLY A 82 4.39 -9.77 -10.47
C GLY A 82 3.03 -9.90 -9.77
N THR A 83 2.82 -11.01 -9.07
CA THR A 83 1.53 -11.39 -8.47
C THR A 83 1.64 -11.75 -6.98
N GLY A 84 0.49 -11.91 -6.32
CA GLY A 84 0.38 -12.30 -4.91
C GLY A 84 0.63 -11.15 -3.93
N VAL A 85 0.62 -11.48 -2.64
CA VAL A 85 0.85 -10.53 -1.54
C VAL A 85 2.29 -10.02 -1.60
N ARG A 86 2.46 -8.70 -1.69
CA ARG A 86 3.77 -8.06 -1.82
C ARG A 86 3.75 -6.57 -1.54
N VAL A 87 4.89 -6.02 -1.18
CA VAL A 87 5.18 -4.58 -1.26
C VAL A 87 5.76 -4.30 -2.65
N VAL A 88 5.27 -3.29 -3.33
CA VAL A 88 5.83 -2.82 -4.61
C VAL A 88 6.38 -1.42 -4.41
N TYR A 89 7.62 -1.19 -4.83
CA TYR A 89 8.26 0.11 -4.80
C TYR A 89 8.71 0.51 -6.22
N ALA A 90 8.10 1.55 -6.79
CA ALA A 90 8.51 2.10 -8.07
C ALA A 90 9.44 3.30 -7.84
N LEU A 91 10.66 3.16 -8.35
CA LEU A 91 11.73 4.14 -8.21
C LEU A 91 11.37 5.46 -8.91
N GLY A 92 10.95 5.38 -10.17
CA GLY A 92 10.58 6.55 -10.98
C GLY A 92 9.34 7.25 -10.45
N ALA A 93 8.31 6.51 -10.05
CA ALA A 93 7.09 7.07 -9.50
C ALA A 93 7.23 7.54 -8.04
N LYS A 94 8.33 7.20 -7.36
CA LYS A 94 8.57 7.49 -5.93
C LYS A 94 7.37 7.08 -5.07
N ARG A 95 6.87 5.86 -5.30
CA ARG A 95 5.60 5.39 -4.74
C ARG A 95 5.69 3.93 -4.31
N VAL A 96 4.93 3.62 -3.28
CA VAL A 96 4.78 2.28 -2.74
C VAL A 96 3.34 1.82 -2.87
N TRP A 97 3.14 0.53 -3.12
CA TRP A 97 1.86 -0.18 -3.04
C TRP A 97 1.99 -1.36 -2.07
N LEU A 98 1.04 -1.48 -1.17
CA LEU A 98 0.84 -2.64 -0.32
C LEU A 98 -0.23 -3.51 -0.97
N VAL A 99 0.20 -4.53 -1.71
CA VAL A 99 -0.68 -5.43 -2.47
C VAL A 99 -0.99 -6.64 -1.60
N GLY A 100 -2.17 -6.64 -1.00
CA GLY A 100 -2.68 -7.71 -0.14
C GLY A 100 -3.73 -8.57 -0.82
N VAL A 101 -4.54 -9.24 -0.03
CA VAL A 101 -5.70 -10.01 -0.50
C VAL A 101 -6.92 -9.13 -0.81
N ALA A 102 -6.94 -7.89 -0.34
CA ALA A 102 -7.99 -6.92 -0.66
C ALA A 102 -7.92 -6.49 -2.13
N LYS A 103 -9.08 -6.23 -2.74
CA LYS A 103 -9.17 -5.81 -4.16
C LYS A 103 -8.39 -4.53 -4.45
N THR A 104 -8.38 -3.58 -3.52
CA THR A 104 -7.72 -2.29 -3.71
C THR A 104 -6.44 -2.22 -2.88
N PRO A 105 -5.26 -2.18 -3.50
CA PRO A 105 -4.00 -1.96 -2.82
C PRO A 105 -3.95 -0.58 -2.16
N ARG A 106 -3.38 -0.51 -0.95
CA ARG A 106 -3.03 0.79 -0.38
C ARG A 106 -1.79 1.32 -1.10
N THR A 107 -1.81 2.59 -1.48
CA THR A 107 -0.67 3.24 -2.15
C THR A 107 -0.37 4.61 -1.57
N PHE A 108 0.90 4.98 -1.51
CA PHE A 108 1.36 6.26 -0.99
C PHE A 108 2.70 6.69 -1.61
N ALA A 109 2.94 7.99 -1.61
CA ALA A 109 4.21 8.57 -2.05
C ALA A 109 5.29 8.39 -0.99
N VAL A 110 6.54 8.30 -1.43
CA VAL A 110 7.70 8.21 -0.55
C VAL A 110 8.80 9.17 -1.01
N VAL A 111 9.69 9.52 -0.09
CA VAL A 111 10.94 10.19 -0.42
C VAL A 111 12.02 9.12 -0.58
N PRO A 112 12.62 8.98 -1.78
CA PRO A 112 13.66 8.01 -2.05
C PRO A 112 14.89 8.21 -1.15
N SER A 113 15.61 7.12 -0.90
CA SER A 113 16.96 7.17 -0.34
C SER A 113 17.97 7.74 -1.33
N SER A 114 19.10 8.22 -0.84
CA SER A 114 20.21 8.64 -1.73
C SER A 114 20.93 7.43 -2.34
N ILE A 115 20.94 6.30 -1.65
CA ILE A 115 21.37 5.00 -2.18
C ILE A 115 20.13 4.15 -2.40
N ASN A 116 19.70 4.03 -3.66
CA ASN A 116 18.50 3.28 -4.01
C ASN A 116 18.77 1.77 -4.17
N PRO A 117 17.77 0.92 -3.93
CA PRO A 117 17.86 -0.48 -4.30
C PRO A 117 17.86 -0.62 -5.82
N LYS A 118 18.47 -1.67 -6.36
CA LYS A 118 18.33 -2.02 -7.77
C LYS A 118 16.93 -2.60 -8.02
N PRO A 119 16.37 -2.47 -9.24
CA PRO A 119 15.16 -3.21 -9.60
C PRO A 119 15.33 -4.72 -9.37
N GLY A 120 14.31 -5.38 -8.84
CA GLY A 120 14.37 -6.81 -8.52
C GLY A 120 13.40 -7.22 -7.42
N THR A 121 13.44 -8.50 -7.07
CA THR A 121 12.63 -9.08 -6.01
C THR A 121 13.48 -9.34 -4.78
N TYR A 122 12.99 -8.91 -3.64
CA TYR A 122 13.61 -8.98 -2.33
C TYR A 122 12.64 -9.56 -1.31
N VAL A 123 13.15 -9.80 -0.11
CA VAL A 123 12.33 -10.12 1.07
C VAL A 123 12.72 -9.20 2.23
N VAL A 124 11.78 -8.98 3.14
CA VAL A 124 12.05 -8.25 4.38
C VAL A 124 13.05 -9.05 5.23
N LEU A 125 14.22 -8.50 5.43
CA LEU A 125 15.33 -9.10 6.17
C LEU A 125 15.23 -8.85 7.68
N SER A 126 14.92 -7.61 8.05
CA SER A 126 14.82 -7.23 9.46
C SER A 126 13.82 -6.09 9.66
N ARG A 127 13.34 -5.98 10.89
CA ARG A 127 12.41 -4.94 11.33
C ARG A 127 12.87 -4.35 12.65
N THR A 128 12.71 -3.03 12.81
CA THR A 128 12.98 -2.31 14.06
C THR A 128 11.82 -1.37 14.34
N GLY A 129 11.00 -1.65 15.37
CA GLY A 129 9.80 -0.88 15.72
C GLY A 129 10.10 0.39 16.53
N GLY A 130 11.14 0.33 17.36
CA GLY A 130 11.51 1.45 18.22
C GLY A 130 12.31 2.52 17.50
N LYS A 131 12.44 3.69 18.15
CA LYS A 131 13.23 4.82 17.67
C LYS A 131 14.72 4.46 17.52
N ILE A 132 15.25 4.71 16.33
CA ILE A 132 16.69 4.60 16.05
C ILE A 132 17.16 5.82 15.26
N THR A 133 18.47 6.00 15.13
CA THR A 133 19.05 7.00 14.23
C THR A 133 19.24 6.38 12.85
N GLY A 134 18.65 6.97 11.82
CA GLY A 134 18.85 6.58 10.43
C GLY A 134 20.26 6.90 9.92
N SER A 135 20.65 6.34 8.76
CA SER A 135 21.95 6.60 8.12
C SER A 135 22.14 8.07 7.69
N ASP A 136 21.03 8.81 7.57
CA ASP A 136 21.01 10.25 7.32
C ASP A 136 21.11 11.10 8.59
N GLY A 137 21.13 10.48 9.78
CA GLY A 137 21.16 11.14 11.07
C GLY A 137 19.77 11.52 11.61
N VAL A 138 18.68 11.22 10.89
CA VAL A 138 17.32 11.50 11.34
C VAL A 138 16.83 10.41 12.28
N ALA A 139 16.14 10.79 13.36
CA ALA A 139 15.46 9.84 14.22
C ALA A 139 14.26 9.22 13.51
N VAL A 140 14.26 7.89 13.39
CA VAL A 140 13.25 7.13 12.66
C VAL A 140 12.72 5.98 13.48
N ASP A 141 11.51 5.54 13.13
CA ASP A 141 10.88 4.33 13.66
C ASP A 141 10.27 3.48 12.54
N HIS A 142 9.64 2.34 12.91
CA HIS A 142 8.99 1.43 11.96
C HIS A 142 9.88 1.06 10.76
N VAL A 143 11.16 0.77 11.05
CA VAL A 143 12.15 0.48 10.01
C VAL A 143 11.98 -0.94 9.50
N VAL A 144 11.75 -1.08 8.19
CA VAL A 144 11.58 -2.36 7.47
C VAL A 144 12.71 -2.48 6.45
N ARG A 145 13.76 -3.25 6.75
CA ARG A 145 14.93 -3.44 5.87
C ARG A 145 14.73 -4.63 4.94
N PHE A 146 15.02 -4.45 3.65
CA PHE A 146 14.84 -5.48 2.64
C PHE A 146 16.01 -5.63 1.65
N ALA A 147 16.92 -4.68 1.59
CA ALA A 147 18.06 -4.71 0.68
C ALA A 147 19.31 -4.06 1.30
N SER A 148 20.40 -4.17 0.58
CA SER A 148 21.64 -3.45 0.83
C SER A 148 22.27 -3.10 -0.53
N ASN A 149 22.83 -1.93 -0.66
CA ASN A 149 23.61 -1.48 -1.80
C ASN A 149 24.73 -0.56 -1.31
N ASP A 150 25.95 -0.69 -1.88
CA ASP A 150 27.16 0.03 -1.46
C ASP A 150 27.42 -0.02 0.05
N ASN A 151 27.21 -1.17 0.67
CA ASN A 151 27.31 -1.41 2.13
C ASN A 151 26.34 -0.56 2.97
N VAL A 152 25.33 0.05 2.35
CA VAL A 152 24.26 0.80 3.02
C VAL A 152 23.00 -0.07 3.06
N ALA A 153 22.48 -0.32 4.26
CA ALA A 153 21.22 -1.03 4.43
C ALA A 153 20.05 -0.15 3.91
N ILE A 154 19.21 -0.73 3.05
CA ILE A 154 18.07 -0.06 2.46
C ILE A 154 16.79 -0.58 3.11
N GLY A 155 15.92 0.36 3.46
CA GLY A 155 14.63 0.04 4.08
C GLY A 155 13.67 1.21 4.10
N PHE A 156 12.41 0.87 4.32
CA PHE A 156 11.35 1.84 4.57
C PHE A 156 11.42 2.31 6.03
N SER A 157 11.14 3.59 6.27
CA SER A 157 11.09 4.16 7.63
C SER A 157 10.23 5.41 7.68
N SER A 158 9.70 5.75 8.86
CA SER A 158 9.07 7.04 9.14
C SER A 158 9.93 7.86 10.09
N ALA A 159 10.01 9.17 9.86
CA ALA A 159 10.66 10.06 10.81
C ALA A 159 9.79 10.21 12.07
N VAL A 160 10.43 10.22 13.23
CA VAL A 160 9.71 10.34 14.52
C VAL A 160 8.97 11.69 14.62
N ASP A 161 9.52 12.74 14.03
CA ASP A 161 8.91 14.07 13.91
C ASP A 161 7.92 14.20 12.76
N GLY A 162 7.70 13.13 11.99
CA GLY A 162 6.81 13.12 10.82
C GLY A 162 7.39 13.78 9.56
N SER A 163 8.64 14.24 9.58
CA SER A 163 9.24 14.93 8.44
C SER A 163 9.43 14.02 7.23
N MET A 164 9.18 14.58 6.05
CA MET A 164 9.40 13.94 4.74
C MET A 164 10.62 14.56 4.01
N THR A 165 11.59 15.05 4.78
CA THR A 165 12.77 15.70 4.23
C THR A 165 13.72 14.67 3.60
N PRO A 166 14.19 14.89 2.36
CA PRO A 166 15.22 14.04 1.76
C PRO A 166 16.53 14.06 2.56
N ALA A 167 17.34 13.03 2.41
CA ALA A 167 18.70 13.02 2.96
C ALA A 167 19.49 14.21 2.42
N LYS A 168 20.34 14.81 3.28
CA LYS A 168 21.20 15.92 2.89
C LYS A 168 22.13 15.51 1.74
N PRO A 169 22.44 16.43 0.80
CA PRO A 169 23.40 16.17 -0.27
C PRO A 169 24.71 15.61 0.27
N GLY A 170 25.29 14.62 -0.42
CA GLY A 170 26.53 13.95 -0.01
C GLY A 170 26.40 12.89 1.11
N LYS A 171 25.25 12.77 1.78
CA LYS A 171 25.00 11.72 2.74
C LYS A 171 24.58 10.42 2.04
N LYS A 172 25.31 9.34 2.27
CA LYS A 172 24.89 7.99 1.83
C LYS A 172 23.83 7.46 2.79
N ALA A 173 22.56 7.48 2.36
CA ALA A 173 21.44 7.05 3.17
C ALA A 173 20.59 6.04 2.42
N GLY A 174 20.22 4.94 3.07
CA GLY A 174 19.36 3.88 2.51
C GLY A 174 17.90 3.94 2.99
N GLY A 175 17.54 4.96 3.78
CA GLY A 175 16.18 5.12 4.30
C GLY A 175 15.22 5.71 3.26
N ILE A 176 14.23 4.92 2.83
CA ILE A 176 13.09 5.38 2.03
C ILE A 176 12.06 5.93 2.99
N ARG A 177 11.83 7.25 2.94
CA ARG A 177 11.03 7.97 3.92
C ARG A 177 9.56 7.99 3.52
N MET A 178 8.68 7.75 4.50
CA MET A 178 7.23 7.83 4.35
C MET A 178 6.61 8.58 5.54
N THR A 179 5.35 8.96 5.42
CA THR A 179 4.62 9.56 6.53
C THR A 179 4.47 8.57 7.69
N ARG A 180 4.18 9.05 8.90
CA ARG A 180 3.95 8.13 10.04
C ARG A 180 2.79 7.17 9.78
N ALA A 181 1.66 7.66 9.28
CA ALA A 181 0.49 6.84 8.96
C ALA A 181 0.77 5.75 7.91
N ASP A 182 1.67 6.04 6.95
CA ASP A 182 2.11 5.05 5.96
C ASP A 182 3.16 4.11 6.54
N GLY A 183 3.97 4.59 7.47
CA GLY A 183 4.89 3.78 8.28
C GLY A 183 4.16 2.73 9.12
N ASP A 184 3.09 3.12 9.80
CA ASP A 184 2.24 2.22 10.58
C ASP A 184 1.60 1.15 9.68
N ALA A 185 1.11 1.54 8.49
CA ALA A 185 0.55 0.61 7.52
C ALA A 185 1.61 -0.35 6.95
N MET A 186 2.78 0.16 6.59
CA MET A 186 3.91 -0.64 6.14
C MET A 186 4.34 -1.62 7.24
N TRP A 187 4.44 -1.17 8.48
CA TRP A 187 4.81 -1.98 9.63
C TRP A 187 3.83 -3.13 9.87
N THR A 188 2.54 -2.85 9.77
CA THR A 188 1.49 -3.87 9.92
C THR A 188 1.51 -4.87 8.78
N PHE A 189 1.75 -4.41 7.55
CA PHE A 189 1.70 -5.23 6.35
C PHE A 189 2.97 -6.06 6.12
N ALA A 190 4.14 -5.44 6.20
CA ALA A 190 5.41 -6.03 5.82
C ALA A 190 6.10 -6.71 7.01
N THR A 191 5.81 -7.99 7.24
CA THR A 191 6.47 -8.85 8.23
C THR A 191 7.80 -9.40 7.68
N ARG A 192 8.61 -10.08 8.51
CA ARG A 192 9.82 -10.78 8.03
C ARG A 192 9.43 -11.77 6.92
N ASN A 193 10.29 -11.88 5.91
CA ASN A 193 10.11 -12.67 4.71
C ASN A 193 8.97 -12.19 3.77
N SER A 194 8.27 -11.10 4.08
CA SER A 194 7.35 -10.48 3.12
C SER A 194 8.09 -10.11 1.85
N LYS A 195 7.47 -10.40 0.69
CA LYS A 195 8.03 -10.07 -0.62
C LYS A 195 8.03 -8.56 -0.85
N VAL A 196 9.15 -8.03 -1.34
CA VAL A 196 9.30 -6.65 -1.80
C VAL A 196 9.76 -6.67 -3.25
N VAL A 197 9.02 -6.04 -4.14
CA VAL A 197 9.36 -5.93 -5.56
C VAL A 197 9.70 -4.48 -5.87
N VAL A 198 10.91 -4.24 -6.36
CA VAL A 198 11.38 -2.93 -6.79
C VAL A 198 11.32 -2.89 -8.30
N VAL A 199 10.62 -1.90 -8.84
CA VAL A 199 10.50 -1.65 -10.28
C VAL A 199 11.09 -0.28 -10.64
N PRO A 200 11.48 -0.06 -11.90
CA PRO A 200 12.04 1.21 -12.38
C PRO A 200 11.20 2.44 -12.10
#